data_d90b53603d1b3fe59c442db329e57f88
#
_entry.id   d90b53603d1b3fe59c442db329e57f88
#
_cell.length_a   1.000
_cell.length_b   1.000
_cell.length_c   1.000
_cell.angle_alpha   90.00
_cell.angle_beta   90.00
_cell.angle_gamma   90.00
#
_symmetry.space_group_name_H-M   'P 1'
#
loop_
_entity.id
_entity.type
_entity.pdbx_description
1 polymer ?
#
loop_
_entity_poly.entity_id
_entity_poly.type
_entity_poly.pdbx_seq_one_letter_code
_entity_poly.pdbx_strand_id
1 'polypeptide(L)'
;MTKFFKRSRILWSIFILGVIVQVVQLTIVGCSHTSPYYHPDIPASEKQDIVTENTLHYRILLLGDGGQPKPNEPVLKTLQAWAQKMPEKTSIVFLGDNMYPHGMTEKKRHEASTRLDPQIEVIKSTHAHGLFIPGNHDWASGKEGGYRALLAQEKYINDALFHPPKFLPQSGSPGPVVVEFPESAPVVRVIVLDTQWWLHQHEKQQESPEMVIAELKASLDTELPIIVLGHHPLQSYGVHGGFYDWKAHLFPLRIAKKWLWIPVPIVGSLYPLARWHVVRSDQDLNGARNKNMVAQLNAAFSIVKKTPLLIYASGHDHSLQVLKGDVTDYLLVSGLASSEKATEVSHGDNTLFAHQHTGFMAIDFLADGKILLRIVEPGTKEVLFHHWLKR
;
A
#
# COMPACT_ATOMS: atom_id res chain seq x y z
N MET A 1 -3.81 60.74 -10.46
CA MET A 1 -4.77 59.84 -9.77
C MET A 1 -5.28 58.65 -10.63
N THR A 2 -5.46 58.75 -11.90
CA THR A 2 -6.03 57.70 -12.78
C THR A 2 -5.17 56.43 -12.95
N LYS A 3 -3.85 56.48 -12.88
CA LYS A 3 -2.96 55.32 -13.01
C LYS A 3 -2.97 54.40 -11.77
N PHE A 4 -3.21 54.93 -10.57
CA PHE A 4 -3.25 54.18 -9.34
C PHE A 4 -4.53 53.32 -9.22
N PHE A 5 -5.67 53.85 -9.64
CA PHE A 5 -6.96 53.16 -9.68
C PHE A 5 -6.97 52.01 -10.72
N LYS A 6 -6.26 52.16 -11.84
CA LYS A 6 -6.17 51.12 -12.89
C LYS A 6 -5.33 49.92 -12.42
N ARG A 7 -4.21 50.16 -11.70
CA ARG A 7 -3.38 49.10 -11.12
C ARG A 7 -4.13 48.33 -10.00
N SER A 8 -4.89 49.00 -9.17
CA SER A 8 -5.69 48.39 -8.12
C SER A 8 -6.77 47.45 -8.70
N ARG A 9 -7.47 47.86 -9.77
CA ARG A 9 -8.47 47.00 -10.44
C ARG A 9 -7.86 45.76 -11.09
N ILE A 10 -6.68 45.85 -11.67
CA ILE A 10 -5.98 44.69 -12.24
C ILE A 10 -5.57 43.71 -11.14
N LEU A 11 -5.04 44.19 -10.02
CA LEU A 11 -4.67 43.35 -8.89
C LEU A 11 -5.91 42.65 -8.27
N TRP A 12 -7.04 43.35 -8.17
CA TRP A 12 -8.30 42.77 -7.71
C TRP A 12 -8.86 41.72 -8.67
N SER A 13 -8.76 41.96 -9.99
CA SER A 13 -9.19 40.98 -10.99
C SER A 13 -8.33 39.73 -10.99
N ILE A 14 -7.01 39.87 -10.81
CA ILE A 14 -6.09 38.71 -10.65
C ILE A 14 -6.39 37.94 -9.37
N PHE A 15 -6.67 38.63 -8.28
CA PHE A 15 -7.03 38.00 -6.99
C PHE A 15 -8.36 37.22 -7.11
N ILE A 16 -9.40 37.83 -7.73
CA ILE A 16 -10.70 37.17 -7.93
C ILE A 16 -10.56 35.96 -8.87
N LEU A 17 -9.80 36.08 -9.96
CA LEU A 17 -9.55 35.00 -10.89
C LEU A 17 -8.81 33.86 -10.20
N GLY A 18 -7.84 34.17 -9.35
CA GLY A 18 -7.11 33.20 -8.54
C GLY A 18 -8.01 32.47 -7.54
N VAL A 19 -8.92 33.18 -6.86
CA VAL A 19 -9.91 32.59 -5.97
C VAL A 19 -10.87 31.65 -6.74
N ILE A 20 -11.33 32.08 -7.91
CA ILE A 20 -12.20 31.26 -8.76
C ILE A 20 -11.47 29.99 -9.23
N VAL A 21 -10.21 30.10 -9.67
CA VAL A 21 -9.39 28.94 -10.06
C VAL A 21 -9.18 27.99 -8.88
N GLN A 22 -8.94 28.52 -7.67
CA GLN A 22 -8.82 27.69 -6.48
C GLN A 22 -10.14 27.00 -6.09
N VAL A 23 -11.27 27.70 -6.18
CA VAL A 23 -12.58 27.10 -5.91
C VAL A 23 -12.89 26.01 -6.94
N VAL A 24 -12.59 26.24 -8.22
CA VAL A 24 -12.74 25.22 -9.28
C VAL A 24 -11.77 24.04 -9.06
N GLN A 25 -10.53 24.28 -8.64
CA GLN A 25 -9.60 23.21 -8.31
C GLN A 25 -10.04 22.41 -7.07
N LEU A 26 -10.60 23.04 -6.05
CA LEU A 26 -11.18 22.40 -4.87
C LEU A 26 -12.40 21.53 -5.19
N THR A 27 -13.14 21.85 -6.28
CA THR A 27 -14.26 21.04 -6.73
C THR A 27 -13.86 19.89 -7.67
N ILE A 28 -12.68 19.98 -8.30
CA ILE A 28 -12.15 18.95 -9.20
C ILE A 28 -11.22 17.97 -8.46
N VAL A 29 -10.52 18.45 -7.42
CA VAL A 29 -9.70 17.61 -6.56
C VAL A 29 -10.60 17.08 -5.46
N GLY A 30 -10.97 15.80 -5.53
CA GLY A 30 -11.83 15.16 -4.54
C GLY A 30 -11.35 15.47 -3.13
N CYS A 31 -12.27 15.96 -2.29
CA CYS A 31 -11.96 16.23 -0.88
C CYS A 31 -11.57 14.93 -0.19
N SER A 32 -10.40 14.89 0.44
CA SER A 32 -10.08 13.80 1.36
C SER A 32 -11.06 13.83 2.53
N HIS A 33 -11.65 12.69 2.81
CA HIS A 33 -12.60 12.55 3.91
C HIS A 33 -11.87 12.05 5.17
N THR A 34 -12.13 12.67 6.31
CA THR A 34 -11.68 12.17 7.63
C THR A 34 -12.52 10.98 8.09
N SER A 35 -13.69 10.76 7.49
CA SER A 35 -14.55 9.59 7.67
C SER A 35 -14.32 8.58 6.54
N PRO A 36 -14.52 7.27 6.81
CA PRO A 36 -14.40 6.25 5.77
C PRO A 36 -15.39 6.50 4.64
N TYR A 37 -14.93 6.31 3.40
CA TYR A 37 -15.79 6.25 2.23
C TYR A 37 -16.26 4.82 2.01
N TYR A 38 -17.55 4.67 1.71
CA TYR A 38 -18.20 3.42 1.30
C TYR A 38 -18.90 3.65 -0.04
N HIS A 39 -18.69 2.75 -1.00
CA HIS A 39 -19.41 2.82 -2.27
C HIS A 39 -20.92 2.74 -2.04
N PRO A 40 -21.75 3.57 -2.70
CA PRO A 40 -23.20 3.57 -2.47
C PRO A 40 -23.90 2.24 -2.70
N ASP A 41 -23.39 1.43 -3.62
CA ASP A 41 -23.96 0.12 -3.97
C ASP A 41 -23.57 -1.00 -2.98
N ILE A 42 -22.73 -0.71 -1.99
CA ILE A 42 -22.39 -1.69 -0.96
C ILE A 42 -23.37 -1.50 0.19
N PRO A 43 -24.20 -2.53 0.50
CA PRO A 43 -25.13 -2.46 1.60
C PRO A 43 -24.40 -2.21 2.93
N ALA A 44 -24.76 -1.16 3.65
CA ALA A 44 -24.23 -0.87 4.99
C ALA A 44 -24.55 -1.98 6.03
N SER A 45 -25.35 -2.94 5.65
CA SER A 45 -25.89 -4.00 6.51
C SER A 45 -25.71 -5.42 5.94
N GLU A 46 -24.63 -5.70 5.19
CA GLU A 46 -24.30 -7.12 5.03
C GLU A 46 -24.13 -7.69 6.44
N LYS A 47 -24.94 -8.67 6.79
CA LYS A 47 -24.82 -9.34 8.09
C LYS A 47 -23.41 -9.86 8.17
N GLN A 48 -22.66 -9.42 9.19
CA GLN A 48 -21.31 -9.85 9.42
C GLN A 48 -21.34 -11.35 9.72
N ASP A 49 -21.04 -12.17 8.72
CA ASP A 49 -20.92 -13.61 8.91
C ASP A 49 -19.77 -13.86 9.90
N ILE A 50 -20.09 -14.58 10.97
CA ILE A 50 -19.09 -14.93 11.97
C ILE A 50 -18.18 -15.99 11.35
N VAL A 51 -16.96 -15.60 11.04
CA VAL A 51 -15.93 -16.54 10.60
C VAL A 51 -15.40 -17.28 11.83
N THR A 52 -15.71 -18.57 11.90
CA THR A 52 -15.27 -19.46 12.97
C THR A 52 -14.16 -20.38 12.49
N GLU A 53 -13.51 -21.10 13.40
CA GLU A 53 -12.50 -22.11 13.06
C GLU A 53 -13.03 -23.18 12.09
N ASN A 54 -14.31 -23.56 12.22
CA ASN A 54 -14.95 -24.57 11.38
C ASN A 54 -15.27 -24.05 9.97
N THR A 55 -15.50 -22.74 9.80
CA THR A 55 -15.80 -22.12 8.51
C THR A 55 -14.56 -21.60 7.81
N LEU A 56 -13.49 -21.28 8.53
CA LEU A 56 -12.23 -20.79 7.98
C LEU A 56 -11.38 -21.95 7.45
N HIS A 57 -11.05 -21.90 6.17
CA HIS A 57 -10.04 -22.78 5.59
C HIS A 57 -8.65 -22.15 5.77
N TYR A 58 -8.45 -20.91 5.32
CA TYR A 58 -7.22 -20.15 5.51
C TYR A 58 -7.46 -18.65 5.57
N ARG A 59 -6.53 -17.92 6.19
CA ARG A 59 -6.55 -16.45 6.31
C ARG A 59 -5.23 -15.85 5.92
N ILE A 60 -5.27 -14.74 5.16
CA ILE A 60 -4.11 -13.89 4.89
C ILE A 60 -4.37 -12.51 5.49
N LEU A 61 -3.48 -12.07 6.38
CA LEU A 61 -3.48 -10.73 6.98
C LEU A 61 -2.44 -9.88 6.25
N LEU A 62 -2.85 -8.73 5.72
CA LEU A 62 -2.04 -7.85 4.89
C LEU A 62 -1.81 -6.53 5.62
N LEU A 63 -0.54 -6.15 5.88
CA LEU A 63 -0.16 -4.91 6.53
C LEU A 63 1.08 -4.31 5.86
N GLY A 64 0.98 -3.12 5.26
CA GLY A 64 2.11 -2.38 4.69
C GLY A 64 2.66 -1.32 5.64
N ASP A 65 3.80 -0.75 5.25
CA ASP A 65 4.35 0.48 5.83
C ASP A 65 4.54 0.43 7.36
N GLY A 66 4.97 -0.76 7.84
CA GLY A 66 5.14 -1.08 9.26
C GLY A 66 6.40 -0.52 9.91
N GLY A 67 7.33 0.04 9.13
CA GLY A 67 8.71 0.28 9.52
C GLY A 67 8.97 1.42 10.51
N GLN A 68 7.94 2.01 11.13
CA GLN A 68 8.10 3.00 12.19
C GLN A 68 7.02 2.85 13.28
N PRO A 69 6.93 1.67 13.91
CA PRO A 69 5.94 1.47 14.96
C PRO A 69 6.28 2.28 16.20
N LYS A 70 5.24 2.71 16.92
CA LYS A 70 5.38 3.23 18.27
C LYS A 70 5.53 2.09 19.28
N PRO A 71 6.08 2.35 20.46
CA PRO A 71 5.97 1.40 21.56
C PRO A 71 4.50 1.00 21.77
N ASN A 72 4.24 -0.31 21.81
CA ASN A 72 2.88 -0.84 21.95
C ASN A 72 1.92 -0.46 20.79
N GLU A 73 2.41 -0.41 19.56
CA GLU A 73 1.62 -0.03 18.38
C GLU A 73 0.28 -0.77 18.32
N PRO A 74 -0.86 -0.05 18.35
CA PRO A 74 -2.18 -0.67 18.44
C PRO A 74 -2.49 -1.59 17.26
N VAL A 75 -2.03 -1.24 16.05
CA VAL A 75 -2.26 -2.05 14.85
C VAL A 75 -1.55 -3.41 14.97
N LEU A 76 -0.28 -3.43 15.42
CA LEU A 76 0.46 -4.67 15.60
C LEU A 76 -0.16 -5.55 16.68
N LYS A 77 -0.65 -4.95 17.78
CA LYS A 77 -1.38 -5.69 18.82
C LYS A 77 -2.69 -6.30 18.30
N THR A 78 -3.44 -5.54 17.50
CA THR A 78 -4.68 -6.05 16.90
C THR A 78 -4.40 -7.14 15.88
N LEU A 79 -3.35 -6.97 15.06
CA LEU A 79 -2.87 -7.98 14.11
C LEU A 79 -2.49 -9.27 14.83
N GLN A 80 -1.71 -9.16 15.94
CA GLN A 80 -1.34 -10.28 16.79
C GLN A 80 -2.57 -11.00 17.34
N ALA A 81 -3.51 -10.27 17.91
CA ALA A 81 -4.74 -10.85 18.46
C ALA A 81 -5.59 -11.56 17.39
N TRP A 82 -5.59 -11.06 16.14
CA TRP A 82 -6.28 -11.71 15.02
C TRP A 82 -5.59 -13.00 14.60
N ALA A 83 -4.27 -13.01 14.50
CA ALA A 83 -3.50 -14.19 14.15
C ALA A 83 -3.56 -15.26 15.24
N GLN A 84 -3.54 -14.87 16.52
CA GLN A 84 -3.61 -15.79 17.65
C GLN A 84 -4.93 -16.60 17.72
N LYS A 85 -6.00 -16.11 17.11
CA LYS A 85 -7.28 -16.85 17.09
C LYS A 85 -7.17 -18.18 16.34
N MET A 86 -6.41 -18.22 15.24
CA MET A 86 -6.26 -19.41 14.39
C MET A 86 -4.87 -19.41 13.72
N PRO A 87 -3.77 -19.56 14.48
CA PRO A 87 -2.43 -19.36 13.98
C PRO A 87 -2.05 -20.32 12.85
N GLU A 88 -2.40 -21.59 12.98
CA GLU A 88 -2.12 -22.63 11.98
C GLU A 88 -2.84 -22.42 10.62
N LYS A 89 -3.89 -21.59 10.62
CA LYS A 89 -4.65 -21.22 9.43
C LYS A 89 -4.41 -19.78 9.00
N THR A 90 -3.33 -19.15 9.46
CA THR A 90 -3.12 -17.70 9.23
C THR A 90 -1.72 -17.42 8.73
N SER A 91 -1.63 -16.66 7.63
CA SER A 91 -0.41 -15.99 7.20
C SER A 91 -0.49 -14.49 7.48
N ILE A 92 0.61 -13.91 7.94
CA ILE A 92 0.80 -12.47 8.12
C ILE A 92 1.78 -12.01 7.05
N VAL A 93 1.37 -11.06 6.22
CA VAL A 93 2.20 -10.48 5.16
C VAL A 93 2.46 -9.01 5.44
N PHE A 94 3.73 -8.66 5.55
CA PHE A 94 4.19 -7.28 5.61
C PHE A 94 4.52 -6.80 4.19
N LEU A 95 3.76 -5.81 3.68
CA LEU A 95 3.75 -5.37 2.29
C LEU A 95 4.82 -4.31 1.96
N GLY A 96 5.99 -4.41 2.58
CA GLY A 96 7.11 -3.50 2.33
C GLY A 96 7.14 -2.28 3.24
N ASP A 97 8.22 -1.50 3.10
CA ASP A 97 8.56 -0.39 3.98
C ASP A 97 8.62 -0.83 5.45
N ASN A 98 9.37 -1.91 5.65
CA ASN A 98 9.49 -2.58 6.94
C ASN A 98 10.46 -1.85 7.88
N MET A 99 11.28 -0.90 7.35
CA MET A 99 12.22 -0.10 8.15
C MET A 99 12.42 1.30 7.57
N TYR A 100 11.78 2.30 8.17
CA TYR A 100 11.95 3.72 7.83
C TYR A 100 13.19 4.36 8.47
N PRO A 101 13.73 5.50 7.89
CA PRO A 101 13.35 6.04 6.58
C PRO A 101 14.17 5.50 5.40
N HIS A 102 15.19 4.68 5.61
CA HIS A 102 16.15 4.24 4.58
C HIS A 102 16.60 2.79 4.74
N GLY A 103 15.73 1.92 5.25
CA GLY A 103 16.05 0.50 5.48
C GLY A 103 17.20 0.31 6.47
N MET A 104 17.77 -0.90 6.48
CA MET A 104 18.87 -1.28 7.38
C MET A 104 20.25 -0.86 6.82
N THR A 105 20.46 0.45 6.62
CA THR A 105 21.81 0.97 6.34
C THR A 105 22.72 0.76 7.54
N GLU A 106 24.05 0.79 7.33
CA GLU A 106 25.03 0.64 8.43
C GLU A 106 24.78 1.62 9.59
N LYS A 107 24.46 2.88 9.25
CA LYS A 107 24.13 3.93 10.23
C LYS A 107 22.84 3.65 11.00
N LYS A 108 21.92 2.86 10.45
CA LYS A 108 20.59 2.60 10.98
C LYS A 108 20.40 1.18 11.54
N ARG A 109 21.41 0.34 11.46
CA ARG A 109 21.36 -1.04 11.95
C ARG A 109 20.94 -1.13 13.43
N HIS A 110 21.37 -0.18 14.25
CA HIS A 110 20.99 -0.11 15.67
C HIS A 110 19.49 0.18 15.90
N GLU A 111 18.78 0.69 14.90
CA GLU A 111 17.32 0.94 14.99
C GLU A 111 16.49 -0.32 14.67
N ALA A 112 17.09 -1.43 14.24
CA ALA A 112 16.38 -2.66 13.87
C ALA A 112 15.48 -3.18 15.00
N SER A 113 15.96 -3.15 16.25
CA SER A 113 15.21 -3.58 17.43
C SER A 113 13.95 -2.75 17.70
N THR A 114 13.91 -1.50 17.26
CA THR A 114 12.74 -0.64 17.42
C THR A 114 11.84 -0.61 16.19
N ARG A 115 12.33 -1.05 15.02
CA ARG A 115 11.63 -0.99 13.74
C ARG A 115 11.13 -2.36 13.27
N LEU A 116 12.01 -3.35 13.28
CA LEU A 116 11.72 -4.69 12.77
C LEU A 116 11.26 -5.66 13.87
N ASP A 117 11.87 -5.63 15.06
CA ASP A 117 11.50 -6.57 16.13
C ASP A 117 10.02 -6.53 16.51
N PRO A 118 9.33 -5.38 16.59
CA PRO A 118 7.88 -5.37 16.84
C PRO A 118 7.07 -6.14 15.80
N GLN A 119 7.48 -6.12 14.53
CA GLN A 119 6.83 -6.85 13.44
C GLN A 119 7.18 -8.35 13.50
N ILE A 120 8.44 -8.66 13.73
CA ILE A 120 8.96 -10.03 13.90
C ILE A 120 8.30 -10.71 15.10
N GLU A 121 8.11 -9.97 16.21
CA GLU A 121 7.50 -10.48 17.43
C GLU A 121 6.04 -10.89 17.23
N VAL A 122 5.30 -10.20 16.37
CA VAL A 122 3.93 -10.62 16.02
C VAL A 122 3.94 -12.04 15.45
N ILE A 123 4.88 -12.36 14.56
CA ILE A 123 5.01 -13.70 13.98
C ILE A 123 5.45 -14.72 15.04
N LYS A 124 6.50 -14.40 15.80
CA LYS A 124 7.05 -15.31 16.83
C LYS A 124 6.04 -15.66 17.90
N SER A 125 5.33 -14.66 18.42
CA SER A 125 4.39 -14.86 19.52
C SER A 125 3.08 -15.55 19.10
N THR A 126 2.72 -15.45 17.83
CA THR A 126 1.51 -16.08 17.29
C THR A 126 1.77 -17.46 16.71
N HIS A 127 3.00 -17.77 16.31
CA HIS A 127 3.36 -18.94 15.51
C HIS A 127 2.65 -19.01 14.15
N ALA A 128 2.04 -17.92 13.70
CA ALA A 128 1.44 -17.81 12.37
C ALA A 128 2.55 -17.80 11.29
N HIS A 129 2.19 -18.16 10.07
CA HIS A 129 3.12 -18.06 8.94
C HIS A 129 3.42 -16.58 8.66
N GLY A 130 4.69 -16.20 8.62
CA GLY A 130 5.11 -14.82 8.35
C GLY A 130 5.72 -14.65 6.96
N LEU A 131 5.47 -13.52 6.33
CA LEU A 131 6.07 -13.13 5.05
C LEU A 131 6.34 -11.62 5.05
N PHE A 132 7.54 -11.22 4.65
CA PHE A 132 7.93 -9.84 4.39
C PHE A 132 8.26 -9.66 2.92
N ILE A 133 7.80 -8.56 2.32
CA ILE A 133 8.23 -8.15 0.98
C ILE A 133 9.00 -6.82 1.06
N PRO A 134 9.88 -6.49 0.10
CA PRO A 134 10.58 -5.21 0.09
C PRO A 134 9.68 -4.06 -0.35
N GLY A 135 9.89 -2.88 0.26
CA GLY A 135 9.39 -1.59 -0.21
C GLY A 135 10.53 -0.65 -0.61
N ASN A 136 10.19 0.56 -1.05
CA ASN A 136 11.19 1.52 -1.51
C ASN A 136 12.13 2.00 -0.38
N HIS A 137 11.63 2.15 0.84
CA HIS A 137 12.46 2.51 1.99
C HIS A 137 13.45 1.40 2.36
N ASP A 138 13.09 0.14 2.20
CA ASP A 138 13.98 -1.01 2.43
C ASP A 138 15.19 -1.00 1.47
N TRP A 139 15.01 -0.47 0.26
CA TRP A 139 16.03 -0.17 -0.74
C TRP A 139 16.69 1.21 -0.56
N ALA A 140 16.60 1.83 0.62
CA ALA A 140 17.04 3.21 0.86
C ALA A 140 16.49 4.21 -0.17
N SER A 141 15.28 4.01 -0.65
CA SER A 141 14.62 4.78 -1.73
C SER A 141 15.39 4.74 -3.06
N GLY A 142 16.03 3.63 -3.39
CA GLY A 142 16.83 3.43 -4.61
C GLY A 142 18.16 4.21 -4.63
N LYS A 143 18.60 4.72 -3.48
CA LYS A 143 19.86 5.44 -3.34
C LYS A 143 21.06 4.50 -3.24
N GLU A 144 22.27 5.08 -3.35
CA GLU A 144 23.52 4.36 -3.12
C GLU A 144 23.49 3.60 -1.78
N GLY A 145 23.93 2.35 -1.80
CA GLY A 145 23.88 1.45 -0.65
C GLY A 145 22.53 0.79 -0.37
N GLY A 146 21.48 1.06 -1.16
CA GLY A 146 20.16 0.46 -1.02
C GLY A 146 20.18 -1.06 -1.12
N TYR A 147 20.93 -1.62 -2.06
CA TYR A 147 21.11 -3.07 -2.18
C TYR A 147 21.71 -3.70 -0.91
N ARG A 148 22.73 -3.08 -0.34
CA ARG A 148 23.34 -3.55 0.92
C ARG A 148 22.38 -3.44 2.11
N ALA A 149 21.58 -2.37 2.15
CA ALA A 149 20.56 -2.19 3.19
C ALA A 149 19.48 -3.27 3.10
N LEU A 150 19.03 -3.59 1.89
CA LEU A 150 18.05 -4.66 1.63
C LEU A 150 18.59 -6.02 2.11
N LEU A 151 19.80 -6.41 1.68
CA LEU A 151 20.41 -7.68 2.08
C LEU A 151 20.63 -7.79 3.59
N ALA A 152 20.99 -6.69 4.24
CA ALA A 152 21.16 -6.66 5.69
C ALA A 152 19.82 -6.88 6.41
N GLN A 153 18.74 -6.29 5.89
CA GLN A 153 17.39 -6.44 6.42
C GLN A 153 16.83 -7.84 6.17
N GLU A 154 16.99 -8.38 4.95
CA GLU A 154 16.66 -9.77 4.59
C GLU A 154 17.32 -10.75 5.56
N LYS A 155 18.64 -10.61 5.75
CA LYS A 155 19.38 -11.46 6.68
C LYS A 155 18.84 -11.34 8.10
N TYR A 156 18.57 -10.13 8.58
CA TYR A 156 18.08 -9.90 9.95
C TYR A 156 16.73 -10.58 10.19
N ILE A 157 15.79 -10.43 9.26
CA ILE A 157 14.46 -11.04 9.35
C ILE A 157 14.54 -12.57 9.25
N ASN A 158 15.32 -13.10 8.29
CA ASN A 158 15.43 -14.53 8.07
C ASN A 158 16.19 -15.23 9.24
N ASP A 159 17.22 -14.61 9.79
CA ASP A 159 17.91 -15.12 10.99
C ASP A 159 16.97 -15.16 12.21
N ALA A 160 16.08 -14.17 12.34
CA ALA A 160 15.15 -14.09 13.45
C ALA A 160 13.98 -15.08 13.36
N LEU A 161 13.53 -15.42 12.15
CA LEU A 161 12.34 -16.25 11.92
C LEU A 161 12.64 -17.68 11.44
N PHE A 162 13.92 -17.99 11.18
CA PHE A 162 14.41 -19.29 10.73
C PHE A 162 13.81 -19.76 9.37
N HIS A 163 14.23 -20.97 8.93
CA HIS A 163 13.78 -21.53 7.66
C HIS A 163 12.31 -21.99 7.68
N PRO A 164 11.59 -21.89 6.52
CA PRO A 164 12.03 -21.31 5.24
C PRO A 164 12.16 -19.78 5.30
N PRO A 165 12.89 -19.16 4.32
CA PRO A 165 13.05 -17.71 4.27
C PRO A 165 11.71 -16.98 4.29
N LYS A 166 11.64 -15.88 5.07
CA LYS A 166 10.43 -15.11 5.28
C LYS A 166 10.46 -13.74 4.59
N PHE A 167 11.64 -13.29 4.15
CA PHE A 167 11.79 -12.09 3.32
C PHE A 167 11.91 -12.50 1.86
N LEU A 168 10.91 -12.16 1.04
CA LEU A 168 10.81 -12.56 -0.36
C LEU A 168 10.46 -11.36 -1.26
N PRO A 169 10.95 -11.29 -2.51
CA PRO A 169 11.98 -12.16 -3.10
C PRO A 169 13.34 -11.98 -2.42
N GLN A 170 14.19 -13.01 -2.47
CA GLN A 170 15.51 -12.97 -1.85
C GLN A 170 16.56 -12.30 -2.74
N SER A 171 17.62 -11.79 -2.10
CA SER A 171 18.84 -11.31 -2.77
C SER A 171 18.61 -10.17 -3.76
N GLY A 172 17.53 -9.41 -3.58
CA GLY A 172 17.17 -8.29 -4.46
C GLY A 172 16.67 -8.73 -5.84
N SER A 173 16.24 -9.99 -5.98
CA SER A 173 15.52 -10.46 -7.17
C SER A 173 14.17 -9.74 -7.32
N PRO A 174 13.70 -9.47 -8.54
CA PRO A 174 12.36 -8.90 -8.78
C PRO A 174 11.22 -9.87 -8.47
N GLY A 175 11.50 -11.16 -8.32
CA GLY A 175 10.51 -12.22 -8.37
C GLY A 175 10.17 -12.60 -9.84
N PRO A 176 9.05 -13.31 -10.08
CA PRO A 176 8.06 -13.72 -9.09
C PRO A 176 8.54 -14.86 -8.18
N VAL A 177 8.14 -14.82 -6.91
CA VAL A 177 8.25 -15.98 -6.02
C VAL A 177 6.84 -16.48 -5.73
N VAL A 178 6.59 -17.76 -5.97
CA VAL A 178 5.27 -18.38 -5.75
C VAL A 178 5.26 -19.10 -4.41
N VAL A 179 4.24 -18.81 -3.61
CA VAL A 179 3.94 -19.51 -2.36
C VAL A 179 2.46 -19.89 -2.38
N GLU A 180 2.13 -21.09 -1.97
CA GLU A 180 0.74 -21.55 -1.90
C GLU A 180 0.34 -21.83 -0.45
N PHE A 181 -0.87 -21.46 -0.07
CA PHE A 181 -1.36 -21.60 1.29
C PHE A 181 -2.72 -22.31 1.36
N PRO A 182 -2.91 -23.15 2.41
CA PRO A 182 -1.85 -23.78 3.22
C PRO A 182 -0.99 -24.72 2.37
N GLU A 183 0.26 -24.97 2.75
CA GLU A 183 1.21 -25.76 1.94
C GLU A 183 0.70 -27.19 1.62
N SER A 184 -0.02 -27.81 2.56
CA SER A 184 -0.49 -29.20 2.41
C SER A 184 -1.73 -29.35 1.51
N ALA A 185 -2.59 -28.32 1.43
CA ALA A 185 -3.83 -28.33 0.65
C ALA A 185 -4.15 -26.90 0.20
N PRO A 186 -3.45 -26.38 -0.84
CA PRO A 186 -3.54 -24.98 -1.23
C PRO A 186 -4.95 -24.55 -1.63
N VAL A 187 -5.38 -23.40 -1.11
CA VAL A 187 -6.63 -22.71 -1.49
C VAL A 187 -6.36 -21.34 -2.10
N VAL A 188 -5.13 -20.88 -2.07
CA VAL A 188 -4.70 -19.63 -2.66
C VAL A 188 -3.25 -19.71 -3.09
N ARG A 189 -2.94 -19.13 -4.26
CA ARG A 189 -1.58 -18.86 -4.74
C ARG A 189 -1.24 -17.41 -4.46
N VAL A 190 -0.11 -17.20 -3.77
CA VAL A 190 0.49 -15.89 -3.52
C VAL A 190 1.71 -15.74 -4.39
N ILE A 191 1.77 -14.66 -5.17
CA ILE A 191 2.89 -14.34 -6.06
C ILE A 191 3.53 -13.07 -5.55
N VAL A 192 4.80 -13.14 -5.18
CA VAL A 192 5.56 -12.04 -4.56
C VAL A 192 6.47 -11.37 -5.58
N LEU A 193 6.36 -10.04 -5.68
CA LEU A 193 7.17 -9.20 -6.55
C LEU A 193 7.90 -8.12 -5.72
N ASP A 194 9.14 -7.83 -6.08
CA ASP A 194 9.81 -6.61 -5.66
C ASP A 194 9.55 -5.50 -6.69
N THR A 195 8.55 -4.67 -6.43
CA THR A 195 8.18 -3.58 -7.35
C THR A 195 9.17 -2.42 -7.34
N GLN A 196 9.98 -2.25 -6.30
CA GLN A 196 11.05 -1.23 -6.29
C GLN A 196 12.13 -1.57 -7.31
N TRP A 197 12.33 -2.84 -7.65
CA TRP A 197 13.26 -3.28 -8.68
C TRP A 197 13.01 -2.59 -10.04
N TRP A 198 11.75 -2.37 -10.46
CA TRP A 198 11.41 -1.64 -11.69
C TRP A 198 11.70 -0.16 -11.62
N LEU A 199 11.67 0.43 -10.43
CA LEU A 199 11.72 1.88 -10.23
C LEU A 199 13.15 2.42 -10.11
N HIS A 200 14.14 1.57 -9.91
CA HIS A 200 15.55 1.95 -9.88
C HIS A 200 16.43 0.87 -10.52
N GLN A 201 17.66 1.23 -10.80
CA GLN A 201 18.68 0.28 -11.24
C GLN A 201 19.72 0.11 -10.14
N HIS A 202 20.17 -1.11 -9.94
CA HIS A 202 21.28 -1.41 -9.04
C HIS A 202 22.35 -2.27 -9.76
N GLU A 203 23.59 -2.22 -9.29
CA GLU A 203 24.76 -2.82 -9.93
C GLU A 203 24.73 -4.36 -10.06
N LYS A 204 23.85 -5.03 -9.33
CA LYS A 204 23.66 -6.49 -9.32
C LYS A 204 22.44 -6.95 -10.12
N GLN A 205 21.75 -6.05 -10.79
CA GLN A 205 20.58 -6.39 -11.60
C GLN A 205 20.99 -7.21 -12.83
N GLN A 206 20.49 -8.43 -12.90
CA GLN A 206 20.78 -9.39 -14.00
C GLN A 206 19.55 -9.71 -14.84
N GLU A 207 18.37 -9.62 -14.23
CA GLU A 207 17.11 -9.92 -14.91
C GLU A 207 16.66 -8.75 -15.79
N SER A 208 16.02 -9.06 -16.92
CA SER A 208 15.31 -8.05 -17.71
C SER A 208 13.82 -8.03 -17.37
N PRO A 209 13.13 -6.88 -17.54
CA PRO A 209 11.68 -6.82 -17.34
C PRO A 209 10.90 -7.87 -18.14
N GLU A 210 11.35 -8.18 -19.37
CA GLU A 210 10.72 -9.17 -20.24
C GLU A 210 10.81 -10.58 -19.66
N MET A 211 11.95 -10.96 -19.07
CA MET A 211 12.13 -12.24 -18.39
C MET A 211 11.20 -12.34 -17.18
N VAL A 212 11.18 -11.31 -16.33
CA VAL A 212 10.32 -11.26 -15.14
C VAL A 212 8.85 -11.37 -15.52
N ILE A 213 8.42 -10.66 -16.56
CA ILE A 213 7.04 -10.73 -17.06
C ILE A 213 6.70 -12.10 -17.65
N ALA A 214 7.64 -12.76 -18.32
CA ALA A 214 7.43 -14.13 -18.83
C ALA A 214 7.23 -15.13 -17.68
N GLU A 215 8.06 -15.05 -16.64
CA GLU A 215 7.93 -15.89 -15.44
C GLU A 215 6.65 -15.58 -14.66
N LEU A 216 6.28 -14.31 -14.56
CA LEU A 216 5.02 -13.90 -13.95
C LEU A 216 3.81 -14.51 -14.68
N LYS A 217 3.79 -14.42 -16.02
CA LYS A 217 2.72 -15.05 -16.83
C LYS A 217 2.61 -16.55 -16.60
N ALA A 218 3.74 -17.25 -16.48
CA ALA A 218 3.75 -18.68 -16.15
C ALA A 218 3.21 -18.94 -14.74
N SER A 219 3.55 -18.08 -13.78
CA SER A 219 3.08 -18.18 -12.39
C SER A 219 1.57 -17.92 -12.22
N LEU A 220 0.98 -17.18 -13.15
CA LEU A 220 -0.46 -16.87 -13.17
C LEU A 220 -1.33 -18.02 -13.72
N ASP A 221 -0.73 -19.07 -14.30
CA ASP A 221 -1.48 -20.22 -14.84
C ASP A 221 -1.84 -21.21 -13.72
N THR A 222 -2.97 -20.99 -13.08
CA THR A 222 -3.53 -21.82 -11.99
C THR A 222 -5.04 -21.70 -11.93
N GLU A 223 -5.70 -22.70 -11.32
CA GLU A 223 -7.13 -22.69 -10.99
C GLU A 223 -7.39 -22.15 -9.55
N LEU A 224 -6.33 -21.89 -8.79
CA LEU A 224 -6.46 -21.29 -7.47
C LEU A 224 -6.76 -19.79 -7.57
N PRO A 225 -7.46 -19.19 -6.60
CA PRO A 225 -7.44 -17.75 -6.39
C PRO A 225 -6.00 -17.25 -6.28
N ILE A 226 -5.70 -16.09 -6.87
CA ILE A 226 -4.36 -15.50 -6.89
C ILE A 226 -4.36 -14.19 -6.11
N ILE A 227 -3.36 -14.02 -5.25
CA ILE A 227 -2.99 -12.73 -4.68
C ILE A 227 -1.57 -12.40 -5.15
N VAL A 228 -1.42 -11.37 -5.97
CA VAL A 228 -0.12 -10.81 -6.31
C VAL A 228 0.24 -9.73 -5.31
N LEU A 229 1.40 -9.83 -4.69
CA LEU A 229 1.93 -8.90 -3.71
C LEU A 229 3.01 -8.04 -4.35
N GLY A 230 2.90 -6.73 -4.21
CA GLY A 230 3.93 -5.76 -4.55
C GLY A 230 3.77 -4.54 -3.67
N HIS A 231 4.88 -3.85 -3.34
CA HIS A 231 4.79 -2.70 -2.45
C HIS A 231 4.06 -1.51 -3.10
N HIS A 232 4.39 -1.18 -4.36
CA HIS A 232 3.79 -0.04 -5.05
C HIS A 232 2.41 -0.41 -5.62
N PRO A 233 1.38 0.41 -5.42
CA PRO A 233 0.05 0.17 -5.98
C PRO A 233 0.03 0.34 -7.50
N LEU A 234 -0.86 -0.38 -8.19
CA LEU A 234 -1.12 -0.19 -9.62
C LEU A 234 -2.08 0.98 -9.86
N GLN A 235 -2.93 1.26 -8.90
CA GLN A 235 -3.81 2.41 -8.82
C GLN A 235 -4.00 2.81 -7.36
N SER A 236 -4.06 4.12 -7.11
CA SER A 236 -4.36 4.66 -5.79
C SER A 236 -5.05 6.02 -5.90
N TYR A 237 -5.90 6.31 -4.96
CA TYR A 237 -6.50 7.63 -4.74
C TYR A 237 -5.85 8.38 -3.58
N GLY A 238 -4.64 7.98 -3.17
CA GLY A 238 -3.81 8.65 -2.19
C GLY A 238 -2.81 9.62 -2.81
N VAL A 239 -1.86 10.05 -2.01
CA VAL A 239 -0.84 11.07 -2.38
C VAL A 239 0.03 10.60 -3.55
N HIS A 240 0.40 9.32 -3.60
CA HIS A 240 1.17 8.74 -4.69
C HIS A 240 0.34 8.54 -5.97
N GLY A 241 -0.99 8.58 -5.87
CA GLY A 241 -1.93 8.69 -6.99
C GLY A 241 -2.16 10.14 -7.47
N GLY A 242 -1.59 11.13 -6.79
CA GLY A 242 -1.73 12.55 -7.13
C GLY A 242 -2.89 13.26 -6.43
N PHE A 243 -3.50 12.62 -5.43
CA PHE A 243 -4.62 13.19 -4.68
C PHE A 243 -4.11 13.88 -3.41
N TYR A 244 -4.38 15.18 -3.32
CA TYR A 244 -4.00 16.03 -2.21
C TYR A 244 -5.24 16.70 -1.62
N ASP A 245 -5.29 16.85 -0.29
CA ASP A 245 -6.37 17.57 0.36
C ASP A 245 -6.24 19.11 0.16
N TRP A 246 -7.31 19.84 0.47
CA TRP A 246 -7.31 21.29 0.41
C TRP A 246 -6.24 21.94 1.31
N LYS A 247 -5.81 21.26 2.37
CA LYS A 247 -4.75 21.76 3.29
C LYS A 247 -3.40 21.77 2.60
N ALA A 248 -3.10 20.78 1.74
CA ALA A 248 -1.88 20.77 0.95
C ALA A 248 -1.83 21.94 -0.03
N HIS A 249 -2.99 22.36 -0.56
CA HIS A 249 -3.11 23.50 -1.46
C HIS A 249 -3.05 24.85 -0.74
N LEU A 250 -3.64 24.96 0.44
CA LEU A 250 -3.69 26.22 1.19
C LEU A 250 -2.47 26.42 2.10
N PHE A 251 -1.93 25.34 2.67
CA PHE A 251 -0.84 25.36 3.66
C PHE A 251 0.35 24.49 3.20
N PRO A 252 0.98 24.76 2.07
CA PRO A 252 2.03 23.89 1.48
C PRO A 252 3.25 23.71 2.40
N LEU A 253 3.53 24.67 3.27
CA LEU A 253 4.65 24.60 4.21
C LEU A 253 4.49 23.51 5.28
N ARG A 254 3.28 23.00 5.49
CA ARG A 254 3.03 21.84 6.36
C ARG A 254 3.70 20.55 5.88
N ILE A 255 3.99 20.46 4.59
CA ILE A 255 4.73 19.33 4.01
C ILE A 255 6.16 19.28 4.58
N ALA A 256 6.79 20.44 4.77
CA ALA A 256 8.11 20.53 5.39
C ALA A 256 8.05 20.39 6.92
N LYS A 257 7.06 21.03 7.56
CA LYS A 257 6.84 20.94 9.02
C LYS A 257 5.34 21.04 9.34
N LYS A 258 4.76 20.00 9.93
CA LYS A 258 3.32 19.84 10.22
C LYS A 258 2.71 21.01 11.03
N TRP A 259 3.48 21.76 11.78
CA TRP A 259 3.03 22.92 12.58
C TRP A 259 2.95 24.23 11.80
N LEU A 260 3.48 24.33 10.57
CA LEU A 260 3.48 25.55 9.75
C LEU A 260 2.13 25.75 9.06
N TRP A 261 1.15 26.29 9.78
CA TRP A 261 -0.17 26.65 9.26
C TRP A 261 -0.17 28.06 8.65
N ILE A 262 0.78 28.35 7.76
CA ILE A 262 0.85 29.63 7.05
C ILE A 262 0.07 29.48 5.75
N PRO A 263 -1.07 30.19 5.58
CA PRO A 263 -1.85 30.10 4.36
C PRO A 263 -1.11 30.80 3.21
N VAL A 264 -0.96 30.11 2.09
CA VAL A 264 -0.35 30.62 0.85
C VAL A 264 -1.34 30.39 -0.28
N PRO A 265 -2.45 31.17 -0.32
CA PRO A 265 -3.49 30.98 -1.31
C PRO A 265 -2.92 31.17 -2.74
N ILE A 266 -3.41 30.42 -3.69
CA ILE A 266 -3.00 30.39 -5.10
C ILE A 266 -1.62 29.73 -5.29
N VAL A 267 -0.56 30.28 -4.66
CA VAL A 267 0.82 29.79 -4.78
C VAL A 267 0.97 28.41 -4.13
N GLY A 268 0.21 28.13 -3.06
CA GLY A 268 0.23 26.85 -2.37
C GLY A 268 -0.12 25.66 -3.27
N SER A 269 -1.00 25.87 -4.25
CA SER A 269 -1.35 24.84 -5.23
C SER A 269 -0.21 24.51 -6.20
N LEU A 270 0.80 25.37 -6.31
CA LEU A 270 1.96 25.09 -7.18
C LEU A 270 2.74 23.85 -6.72
N TYR A 271 2.77 23.54 -5.43
CA TYR A 271 3.48 22.37 -4.93
C TYR A 271 2.86 21.04 -5.40
N PRO A 272 1.57 20.74 -5.13
CA PRO A 272 0.92 19.54 -5.65
C PRO A 272 1.01 19.45 -7.17
N LEU A 273 0.76 20.55 -7.88
CA LEU A 273 0.84 20.62 -9.34
C LEU A 273 2.26 20.37 -9.85
N ALA A 274 3.26 21.01 -9.24
CA ALA A 274 4.66 20.81 -9.63
C ALA A 274 5.11 19.38 -9.37
N ARG A 275 4.78 18.82 -8.21
CA ARG A 275 5.12 17.42 -7.90
C ARG A 275 4.50 16.48 -8.93
N TRP A 276 3.21 16.65 -9.23
CA TRP A 276 2.50 15.76 -10.14
C TRP A 276 2.88 15.94 -11.60
N HIS A 277 3.04 17.17 -12.07
CA HIS A 277 3.24 17.45 -13.50
C HIS A 277 4.71 17.66 -13.90
N VAL A 278 5.55 18.13 -12.99
CA VAL A 278 6.94 18.54 -13.29
C VAL A 278 7.96 17.56 -12.71
N VAL A 279 7.92 17.28 -11.40
CA VAL A 279 8.91 16.44 -10.73
C VAL A 279 8.75 14.98 -11.14
N ARG A 280 7.53 14.47 -11.18
CA ARG A 280 7.18 13.10 -11.62
C ARG A 280 8.12 12.05 -11.02
N SER A 281 8.11 11.95 -9.70
CA SER A 281 8.88 10.93 -9.00
C SER A 281 8.48 9.53 -9.47
N ASP A 282 9.44 8.64 -9.72
CA ASP A 282 9.13 7.24 -10.05
C ASP A 282 8.48 6.48 -8.88
N GLN A 283 8.46 7.07 -7.68
CA GLN A 283 7.67 6.57 -6.54
C GLN A 283 6.18 6.93 -6.65
N ASP A 284 5.82 7.87 -7.50
CA ASP A 284 4.43 8.27 -7.76
C ASP A 284 3.91 7.57 -9.04
N LEU A 285 2.61 7.29 -9.11
CA LEU A 285 1.99 6.58 -10.25
C LEU A 285 2.16 7.30 -11.60
N ASN A 286 2.47 8.60 -11.58
CA ASN A 286 2.73 9.37 -12.78
C ASN A 286 4.20 9.37 -13.23
N GLY A 287 5.11 8.77 -12.47
CA GLY A 287 6.51 8.59 -12.81
C GLY A 287 6.67 7.71 -14.07
N ALA A 288 7.72 7.94 -14.85
CA ALA A 288 7.90 7.23 -16.12
C ALA A 288 8.13 5.73 -15.90
N ARG A 289 8.98 5.37 -14.94
CA ARG A 289 9.26 3.97 -14.61
C ARG A 289 8.07 3.29 -13.97
N ASN A 290 7.35 3.99 -13.08
CA ASN A 290 6.15 3.46 -12.45
C ASN A 290 5.05 3.16 -13.49
N LYS A 291 4.76 4.09 -14.40
CA LYS A 291 3.83 3.85 -15.52
C LYS A 291 4.22 2.64 -16.37
N ASN A 292 5.52 2.48 -16.65
CA ASN A 292 6.00 1.35 -17.43
C ASN A 292 5.80 0.03 -16.65
N MET A 293 6.13 -0.01 -15.38
CA MET A 293 5.87 -1.15 -14.50
C MET A 293 4.38 -1.51 -14.49
N VAL A 294 3.51 -0.54 -14.23
CA VAL A 294 2.05 -0.75 -14.19
C VAL A 294 1.54 -1.29 -15.54
N ALA A 295 2.02 -0.74 -16.66
CA ALA A 295 1.62 -1.21 -17.98
C ALA A 295 2.05 -2.66 -18.24
N GLN A 296 3.28 -3.03 -17.86
CA GLN A 296 3.79 -4.39 -18.01
C GLN A 296 3.03 -5.40 -17.13
N LEU A 297 2.77 -5.06 -15.87
CA LEU A 297 2.01 -5.91 -14.94
C LEU A 297 0.56 -6.07 -15.41
N ASN A 298 -0.10 -4.99 -15.82
CA ASN A 298 -1.45 -5.05 -16.36
C ASN A 298 -1.53 -5.90 -17.64
N ALA A 299 -0.53 -5.82 -18.52
CA ALA A 299 -0.44 -6.68 -19.70
C ALA A 299 -0.24 -8.17 -19.35
N ALA A 300 0.45 -8.47 -18.24
CA ALA A 300 0.53 -9.84 -17.74
C ALA A 300 -0.80 -10.31 -17.13
N PHE A 301 -1.49 -9.48 -16.40
CA PHE A 301 -2.76 -9.83 -15.75
C PHE A 301 -3.92 -9.98 -16.73
N SER A 302 -3.92 -9.23 -17.84
CA SER A 302 -4.99 -9.28 -18.84
C SER A 302 -5.15 -10.64 -19.55
N ILE A 303 -4.15 -11.51 -19.48
CA ILE A 303 -4.21 -12.84 -20.07
C ILE A 303 -4.76 -13.93 -19.14
N VAL A 304 -4.96 -13.61 -17.86
CA VAL A 304 -5.41 -14.56 -16.84
C VAL A 304 -6.87 -14.96 -17.08
N LYS A 305 -7.11 -16.28 -17.19
CA LYS A 305 -8.44 -16.83 -17.54
C LYS A 305 -8.94 -17.92 -16.60
N LYS A 306 -8.03 -18.67 -15.96
CA LYS A 306 -8.38 -19.88 -15.20
C LYS A 306 -8.69 -19.63 -13.74
N THR A 307 -8.01 -18.65 -13.11
CA THR A 307 -8.24 -18.36 -11.70
C THR A 307 -9.65 -17.83 -11.46
N PRO A 308 -10.31 -18.24 -10.38
CA PRO A 308 -11.62 -17.71 -10.00
C PRO A 308 -11.56 -16.28 -9.44
N LEU A 309 -10.37 -15.81 -9.02
CA LEU A 309 -10.18 -14.48 -8.44
C LEU A 309 -8.73 -14.04 -8.57
N LEU A 310 -8.50 -12.81 -9.05
CA LEU A 310 -7.19 -12.18 -9.14
C LEU A 310 -7.18 -10.87 -8.34
N ILE A 311 -6.36 -10.84 -7.29
CA ILE A 311 -6.17 -9.67 -6.43
C ILE A 311 -4.73 -9.17 -6.59
N TYR A 312 -4.54 -7.85 -6.65
CA TYR A 312 -3.24 -7.23 -6.43
C TYR A 312 -3.27 -6.46 -5.12
N ALA A 313 -2.35 -6.76 -4.20
CA ALA A 313 -2.28 -6.13 -2.88
C ALA A 313 -0.95 -5.40 -2.68
N SER A 314 -1.02 -4.20 -2.13
CA SER A 314 0.10 -3.28 -1.98
C SER A 314 0.06 -2.49 -0.67
N GLY A 315 1.16 -1.79 -0.37
CA GLY A 315 1.30 -0.74 0.64
C GLY A 315 1.53 0.62 -0.01
N HIS A 316 2.61 1.32 0.39
CA HIS A 316 3.16 2.54 -0.17
C HIS A 316 2.33 3.81 0.03
N ASP A 317 1.05 3.81 -0.34
CA ASP A 317 0.12 4.87 0.04
C ASP A 317 -0.43 4.59 1.44
N HIS A 318 -0.20 5.52 2.35
CA HIS A 318 -0.47 5.36 3.77
C HIS A 318 -1.96 5.51 4.10
N SER A 319 -2.77 4.64 3.51
CA SER A 319 -4.23 4.61 3.63
C SER A 319 -4.76 3.18 3.41
N LEU A 320 -6.03 2.99 3.66
CA LEU A 320 -6.74 1.74 3.39
C LEU A 320 -7.65 1.95 2.17
N GLN A 321 -7.42 1.22 1.08
CA GLN A 321 -8.24 1.34 -0.12
C GLN A 321 -8.61 -0.03 -0.68
N VAL A 322 -9.86 -0.19 -1.09
CA VAL A 322 -10.37 -1.35 -1.84
C VAL A 322 -10.96 -0.83 -3.14
N LEU A 323 -10.35 -1.18 -4.25
CA LEU A 323 -10.76 -0.75 -5.57
C LEU A 323 -11.14 -1.96 -6.43
N LYS A 324 -12.08 -1.78 -7.35
CA LYS A 324 -12.23 -2.71 -8.48
C LYS A 324 -11.15 -2.42 -9.50
N GLY A 325 -10.50 -3.45 -10.00
CA GLY A 325 -9.48 -3.32 -11.05
C GLY A 325 -10.08 -3.51 -12.44
N ASP A 326 -9.36 -3.02 -13.46
CA ASP A 326 -9.75 -3.20 -14.87
C ASP A 326 -9.31 -4.58 -15.41
N VAL A 327 -8.17 -5.08 -14.96
CA VAL A 327 -7.56 -6.36 -15.39
C VAL A 327 -7.36 -7.34 -14.25
N THR A 328 -7.37 -6.86 -13.04
CA THR A 328 -7.52 -7.64 -11.79
C THR A 328 -8.95 -7.48 -11.30
N ASP A 329 -9.43 -8.41 -10.49
CA ASP A 329 -10.77 -8.25 -9.89
C ASP A 329 -10.76 -7.17 -8.81
N TYR A 330 -9.67 -7.13 -8.00
CA TYR A 330 -9.50 -6.13 -6.94
C TYR A 330 -8.06 -5.63 -6.84
N LEU A 331 -7.95 -4.36 -6.46
CA LEU A 331 -6.71 -3.70 -6.07
C LEU A 331 -6.86 -3.28 -4.59
N LEU A 332 -5.95 -3.75 -3.76
CA LEU A 332 -5.94 -3.49 -2.33
C LEU A 332 -4.72 -2.63 -1.97
N VAL A 333 -4.94 -1.53 -1.26
CA VAL A 333 -3.88 -0.77 -0.61
C VAL A 333 -4.07 -0.91 0.88
N SER A 334 -3.22 -1.71 1.50
CA SER A 334 -3.23 -1.97 2.94
C SER A 334 -1.99 -1.35 3.58
N GLY A 335 -1.88 -0.05 3.43
CA GLY A 335 -0.74 0.71 3.93
C GLY A 335 -1.06 1.37 5.25
N LEU A 336 -0.32 1.04 6.27
CA LEU A 336 -0.03 1.82 7.47
C LEU A 336 -0.23 1.11 8.80
N ALA A 337 0.90 0.70 9.36
CA ALA A 337 0.96 0.25 10.75
C ALA A 337 1.08 1.41 11.76
N SER A 338 1.47 2.63 11.36
CA SER A 338 1.72 3.73 12.29
C SER A 338 0.76 4.90 12.10
N SER A 339 -0.04 5.21 13.11
CA SER A 339 -1.10 6.24 13.09
C SER A 339 -0.62 7.67 12.77
N GLU A 340 0.67 7.98 12.93
CA GLU A 340 1.19 9.32 12.68
C GLU A 340 1.41 9.66 11.20
N LYS A 341 1.36 8.66 10.32
CA LYS A 341 1.73 8.80 8.91
C LYS A 341 0.58 8.65 7.94
N ALA A 342 -0.66 8.46 8.42
CA ALA A 342 -1.80 8.39 7.52
C ALA A 342 -1.84 9.61 6.60
N THR A 343 -1.90 9.35 5.30
CA THR A 343 -1.97 10.36 4.25
C THR A 343 -3.38 10.49 3.72
N GLU A 344 -3.64 11.62 3.09
CA GLU A 344 -4.93 11.89 2.48
C GLU A 344 -5.29 10.84 1.43
N VAL A 345 -6.55 10.47 1.39
CA VAL A 345 -7.13 9.57 0.40
C VAL A 345 -8.45 10.13 -0.12
N SER A 346 -8.64 10.04 -1.42
CA SER A 346 -9.89 10.33 -2.11
C SER A 346 -10.55 9.02 -2.57
N HIS A 347 -11.49 9.12 -3.47
CA HIS A 347 -12.16 7.99 -4.12
C HIS A 347 -12.52 8.31 -5.55
N GLY A 348 -12.76 7.29 -6.38
CA GLY A 348 -13.29 7.35 -7.72
C GLY A 348 -14.40 6.32 -7.90
N ASP A 349 -14.89 6.20 -9.13
CA ASP A 349 -16.04 5.36 -9.47
C ASP A 349 -15.81 3.85 -9.18
N ASN A 350 -14.56 3.41 -9.20
CA ASN A 350 -14.19 2.02 -8.90
C ASN A 350 -13.82 1.78 -7.44
N THR A 351 -13.93 2.78 -6.56
CA THR A 351 -13.60 2.66 -5.13
C THR A 351 -14.74 2.02 -4.37
N LEU A 352 -14.49 0.87 -3.75
CA LEU A 352 -15.44 0.21 -2.87
C LEU A 352 -15.34 0.75 -1.45
N PHE A 353 -14.12 1.01 -1.00
CA PHE A 353 -13.82 1.55 0.33
C PHE A 353 -12.53 2.38 0.27
N ALA A 354 -12.49 3.49 1.01
CA ALA A 354 -11.28 4.27 1.24
C ALA A 354 -11.30 4.92 2.62
N HIS A 355 -10.17 4.86 3.35
CA HIS A 355 -10.03 5.49 4.67
C HIS A 355 -8.61 5.97 4.95
N GLN A 356 -8.50 7.21 5.42
CA GLN A 356 -7.27 7.83 5.91
C GLN A 356 -7.00 7.40 7.36
N HIS A 357 -6.73 6.12 7.60
CA HIS A 357 -6.49 5.61 8.96
C HIS A 357 -5.55 4.42 8.96
N THR A 358 -5.05 4.07 10.15
CA THR A 358 -4.26 2.86 10.37
C THR A 358 -5.14 1.62 10.41
N GLY A 359 -4.62 0.51 9.96
CA GLY A 359 -5.32 -0.75 9.98
C GLY A 359 -4.64 -1.79 9.10
N PHE A 360 -5.29 -2.91 8.94
CA PHE A 360 -4.85 -3.99 8.06
C PHE A 360 -6.05 -4.65 7.39
N MET A 361 -5.78 -5.44 6.35
CA MET A 361 -6.79 -6.21 5.64
C MET A 361 -6.67 -7.69 5.98
N ALA A 362 -7.81 -8.36 6.14
CA ALA A 362 -7.89 -9.82 6.29
C ALA A 362 -8.65 -10.40 5.10
N ILE A 363 -8.05 -11.36 4.41
CA ILE A 363 -8.70 -12.14 3.36
C ILE A 363 -8.91 -13.55 3.90
N ASP A 364 -10.17 -13.93 4.07
CA ASP A 364 -10.58 -15.23 4.58
C ASP A 364 -11.07 -16.13 3.45
N PHE A 365 -10.41 -17.24 3.24
CA PHE A 365 -10.82 -18.32 2.36
C PHE A 365 -11.65 -19.32 3.17
N LEU A 366 -12.93 -19.46 2.85
CA LEU A 366 -13.84 -20.28 3.62
C LEU A 366 -13.94 -21.71 3.06
N ALA A 367 -14.34 -22.64 3.90
CA ALA A 367 -14.50 -24.05 3.54
C ALA A 367 -15.54 -24.30 2.45
N ASP A 368 -16.50 -23.39 2.27
CA ASP A 368 -17.51 -23.43 1.20
C ASP A 368 -17.03 -22.77 -0.12
N GLY A 369 -15.76 -22.35 -0.18
CA GLY A 369 -15.14 -21.71 -1.34
C GLY A 369 -15.39 -20.21 -1.46
N LYS A 370 -16.16 -19.60 -0.57
CA LYS A 370 -16.35 -18.15 -0.56
C LYS A 370 -15.10 -17.44 -0.01
N ILE A 371 -14.89 -16.20 -0.45
CA ILE A 371 -13.75 -15.38 -0.03
C ILE A 371 -14.27 -14.06 0.54
N LEU A 372 -13.92 -13.77 1.79
CA LEU A 372 -14.35 -12.58 2.52
C LEU A 372 -13.17 -11.65 2.78
N LEU A 373 -13.23 -10.42 2.26
CA LEU A 373 -12.33 -9.33 2.63
C LEU A 373 -12.88 -8.58 3.84
N ARG A 374 -12.01 -8.30 4.81
CA ARG A 374 -12.34 -7.47 5.97
C ARG A 374 -11.24 -6.43 6.20
N ILE A 375 -11.66 -5.21 6.54
CA ILE A 375 -10.75 -4.14 6.97
C ILE A 375 -10.88 -3.99 8.47
N VAL A 376 -9.76 -4.09 9.15
CA VAL A 376 -9.64 -4.06 10.61
C VAL A 376 -8.90 -2.81 11.03
N GLU A 377 -9.56 -2.02 11.87
CA GLU A 377 -9.01 -0.82 12.48
C GLU A 377 -8.89 -1.03 14.00
N PRO A 378 -7.73 -0.70 14.61
CA PRO A 378 -7.60 -0.82 16.05
C PRO A 378 -8.45 0.20 16.80
N GLY A 379 -9.16 -0.21 17.84
CA GLY A 379 -9.65 0.68 18.90
C GLY A 379 -11.13 0.92 19.02
N THR A 380 -12.01 0.74 18.02
CA THR A 380 -13.45 1.08 18.16
C THR A 380 -14.42 0.00 17.73
N LYS A 381 -14.28 -0.52 16.55
CA LYS A 381 -14.98 -1.72 16.07
C LYS A 381 -13.93 -2.57 15.39
N GLU A 382 -13.83 -3.83 15.72
CA GLU A 382 -12.80 -4.71 15.17
C GLU A 382 -12.81 -4.81 13.64
N VAL A 383 -14.00 -4.67 13.00
CA VAL A 383 -14.16 -4.71 11.53
C VAL A 383 -14.90 -3.47 11.09
N LEU A 384 -14.21 -2.64 10.29
CA LEU A 384 -14.75 -1.40 9.75
C LEU A 384 -15.52 -1.62 8.44
N PHE A 385 -15.04 -2.53 7.61
CA PHE A 385 -15.61 -2.86 6.31
C PHE A 385 -15.44 -4.34 6.03
N HIS A 386 -16.41 -4.94 5.36
CA HIS A 386 -16.31 -6.29 4.83
C HIS A 386 -16.99 -6.39 3.47
N HIS A 387 -16.47 -7.27 2.63
CA HIS A 387 -16.97 -7.47 1.27
C HIS A 387 -16.70 -8.89 0.78
N TRP A 388 -17.73 -9.54 0.22
CA TRP A 388 -17.59 -10.82 -0.44
C TRP A 388 -16.90 -10.64 -1.79
N LEU A 389 -15.70 -11.18 -1.92
CA LEU A 389 -14.94 -11.09 -3.16
C LEU A 389 -15.50 -12.05 -4.20
N LYS A 390 -15.74 -11.52 -5.38
CA LYS A 390 -16.23 -12.24 -6.55
C LYS A 390 -15.48 -11.74 -7.78
N ARG A 391 -15.29 -12.65 -8.73
CA ARG A 391 -14.79 -12.26 -10.05
C ARG A 391 -15.85 -11.50 -10.83
#